data_94dd4a1ac9d74d2be3399114e566e950
#
_entry.id   94dd4a1ac9d74d2be3399114e566e950
#
_cell.length_a   1.000
_cell.length_b   1.000
_cell.length_c   1.000
_cell.angle_alpha   90.00
_cell.angle_beta   90.00
_cell.angle_gamma   90.00
#
_symmetry.space_group_name_H-M   'P 1'
#
loop_
_entity.id
_entity.type
_entity.pdbx_description
1 polymer ?
#
loop_
_entity_poly.entity_id
_entity_poly.type
_entity_poly.pdbx_seq_one_letter_code
_entity_poly.pdbx_strand_id
1 'polypeptide(L)'
;MIEVSGNPDALRTALGLLSHEGVALVASWYGAKDVSLPLGGDFHRRRLTIRSTQVSTIPARLSDRWTAERRRDAVVGLLDELPLAALATHTFPFDRAADAYAAIDAGLDGLIHAALGYE
;
A
#
# COMPACT_ATOMS: atom_id res chain seq x y z
N MET A 1 -7.56 -4.27 8.98
CA MET A 1 -6.44 -4.78 8.15
C MET A 1 -6.16 -3.79 7.04
N ILE A 2 -4.90 -3.61 6.64
CA ILE A 2 -4.52 -2.72 5.53
C ILE A 2 -3.98 -3.60 4.41
N GLU A 3 -4.51 -3.45 3.21
CA GLU A 3 -4.07 -4.13 2.00
C GLU A 3 -3.23 -3.15 1.16
N VAL A 4 -1.98 -3.53 0.88
CA VAL A 4 -0.96 -2.68 0.21
C VAL A 4 -0.19 -3.42 -0.89
N SER A 5 -0.64 -4.62 -1.29
CA SER A 5 0.13 -5.47 -2.22
C SER A 5 -0.17 -5.20 -3.69
N GLY A 6 -1.31 -4.60 -4.03
CA GLY A 6 -1.78 -4.48 -5.42
C GLY A 6 -2.18 -5.82 -6.06
N ASN A 7 -2.25 -6.89 -5.27
CA ASN A 7 -2.68 -8.21 -5.72
C ASN A 7 -4.17 -8.42 -5.38
N PRO A 8 -5.05 -8.65 -6.36
CA PRO A 8 -6.48 -8.91 -6.13
C PRO A 8 -6.76 -10.05 -5.15
N ASP A 9 -5.95 -11.12 -5.14
CA ASP A 9 -6.14 -12.25 -4.25
C ASP A 9 -5.83 -11.93 -2.79
N ALA A 10 -4.96 -10.94 -2.53
CA ALA A 10 -4.67 -10.48 -1.17
C ALA A 10 -5.90 -9.85 -0.51
N LEU A 11 -6.75 -9.14 -1.26
CA LEU A 11 -7.99 -8.60 -0.72
C LEU A 11 -8.97 -9.71 -0.33
N ARG A 12 -9.06 -10.78 -1.13
CA ARG A 12 -9.85 -11.97 -0.79
C ARG A 12 -9.37 -12.60 0.51
N THR A 13 -8.06 -12.80 0.63
CA THR A 13 -7.43 -13.33 1.85
C THR A 13 -7.72 -12.42 3.06
N ALA A 14 -7.62 -11.09 2.88
CA ALA A 14 -7.92 -10.13 3.93
C ALA A 14 -9.35 -10.26 4.46
N LEU A 15 -10.35 -10.46 3.59
CA LEU A 15 -11.74 -10.65 4.02
C LEU A 15 -11.92 -11.92 4.87
N GLY A 16 -11.21 -13.00 4.54
CA GLY A 16 -11.25 -14.24 5.32
C GLY A 16 -10.65 -14.11 6.73
N LEU A 17 -9.68 -13.21 6.91
CA LEU A 17 -8.96 -13.00 8.18
C LEU A 17 -9.64 -11.97 9.10
N LEU A 18 -10.58 -11.17 8.61
CA LEU A 18 -11.27 -10.16 9.41
C LEU A 18 -12.28 -10.78 10.39
N SER A 19 -12.35 -10.22 11.59
CA SER A 19 -13.41 -10.52 12.56
C SER A 19 -14.72 -9.84 12.17
N HIS A 20 -15.80 -10.11 12.93
CA HIS A 20 -17.11 -9.48 12.76
C HIS A 20 -16.99 -7.95 12.74
N GLU A 21 -17.67 -7.29 11.79
CA GLU A 21 -17.63 -5.84 11.53
C GLU A 21 -16.23 -5.29 11.20
N GLY A 22 -15.28 -6.17 10.83
CA GLY A 22 -13.92 -5.79 10.48
C GLY A 22 -13.84 -4.96 9.19
N VAL A 23 -12.79 -4.16 9.10
CA VAL A 23 -12.54 -3.26 7.96
C VAL A 23 -11.28 -3.69 7.21
N ALA A 24 -11.41 -3.96 5.92
CA ALA A 24 -10.29 -4.01 4.98
C ALA A 24 -10.07 -2.60 4.40
N LEU A 25 -8.95 -1.97 4.75
CA LEU A 25 -8.56 -0.68 4.20
C LEU A 25 -7.65 -0.94 2.99
N VAL A 26 -8.14 -0.63 1.79
CA VAL A 26 -7.40 -0.82 0.55
C VAL A 26 -6.56 0.42 0.29
N ALA A 27 -5.25 0.30 0.41
CA ALA A 27 -4.27 1.32 0.07
C ALA A 27 -3.56 1.04 -1.27
N SER A 28 -3.80 -0.13 -1.84
CA SER A 28 -3.33 -0.52 -3.17
C SER A 28 -4.14 0.11 -4.28
N TRP A 29 -3.51 0.27 -5.42
CA TRP A 29 -4.18 0.60 -6.67
C TRP A 29 -4.10 -0.61 -7.62
N TYR A 30 -5.25 -1.18 -7.94
CA TYR A 30 -5.31 -2.37 -8.81
C TYR A 30 -5.28 -2.03 -10.31
N GLY A 31 -5.33 -0.73 -10.67
CA GLY A 31 -5.39 -0.30 -12.08
C GLY A 31 -6.67 -0.81 -12.76
N ALA A 32 -6.50 -1.47 -13.90
CA ALA A 32 -7.58 -2.08 -14.67
C ALA A 32 -7.83 -3.56 -14.31
N LYS A 33 -7.24 -4.08 -13.25
CA LYS A 33 -7.41 -5.48 -12.83
C LYS A 33 -8.77 -5.68 -12.19
N ASP A 34 -9.49 -6.70 -12.63
CA ASP A 34 -10.71 -7.14 -11.97
C ASP A 34 -10.40 -7.83 -10.63
N VAL A 35 -11.21 -7.53 -9.62
CA VAL A 35 -11.08 -8.14 -8.29
C VAL A 35 -12.32 -8.99 -8.01
N SER A 36 -12.18 -10.32 -8.08
CA SER A 36 -13.28 -11.24 -7.78
C SER A 36 -13.36 -11.53 -6.29
N LEU A 37 -14.47 -11.17 -5.65
CA LEU A 37 -14.70 -11.35 -4.22
C LEU A 37 -15.95 -12.17 -3.92
N PRO A 38 -15.89 -13.13 -2.97
CA PRO A 38 -17.03 -13.94 -2.56
C PRO A 38 -17.91 -13.16 -1.56
N LEU A 39 -18.62 -12.13 -2.04
CA LEU A 39 -19.38 -11.21 -1.17
C LEU A 39 -20.56 -11.88 -0.43
N GLY A 40 -21.07 -13.02 -0.91
CA GLY A 40 -22.13 -13.80 -0.22
C GLY A 40 -21.64 -14.62 0.98
N GLY A 41 -20.33 -14.73 1.17
CA GLY A 41 -19.69 -15.49 2.26
C GLY A 41 -19.45 -14.66 3.51
N ASP A 42 -18.20 -14.64 3.97
CA ASP A 42 -17.75 -13.95 5.18
C ASP A 42 -18.03 -12.45 5.14
N PHE A 43 -17.87 -11.83 3.98
CA PHE A 43 -18.19 -10.41 3.82
C PHE A 43 -19.63 -10.10 4.29
N HIS A 44 -20.62 -10.83 3.81
CA HIS A 44 -22.01 -10.63 4.18
C HIS A 44 -22.29 -11.05 5.63
N ARG A 45 -21.88 -12.27 6.00
CA ARG A 45 -22.23 -12.87 7.31
C ARG A 45 -21.59 -12.13 8.48
N ARG A 46 -20.40 -11.56 8.29
CA ARG A 46 -19.64 -10.84 9.32
C ARG A 46 -19.80 -9.33 9.21
N ARG A 47 -20.66 -8.82 8.33
CA ARG A 47 -20.87 -7.38 8.07
C ARG A 47 -19.58 -6.62 7.85
N LEU A 48 -18.67 -7.19 7.02
CA LEU A 48 -17.36 -6.60 6.75
C LEU A 48 -17.50 -5.33 5.93
N THR A 49 -16.52 -4.46 6.04
CA THR A 49 -16.39 -3.24 5.24
C THR A 49 -15.11 -3.29 4.41
N ILE A 50 -15.22 -2.99 3.12
CA ILE A 50 -14.08 -2.66 2.26
C ILE A 50 -14.08 -1.15 2.07
N ARG A 51 -12.96 -0.51 2.36
CA ARG A 51 -12.80 0.94 2.22
C ARG A 51 -11.55 1.27 1.44
N SER A 52 -11.69 2.08 0.40
CA SER A 52 -10.53 2.62 -0.33
C SER A 52 -9.88 3.76 0.45
N THR A 53 -8.60 4.00 0.15
CA THR A 53 -7.90 5.22 0.52
C THR A 53 -7.65 6.06 -0.72
N GLN A 54 -7.50 7.37 -0.51
CA GLN A 54 -7.09 8.30 -1.57
C GLN A 54 -6.10 9.31 -0.98
N VAL A 55 -4.87 9.28 -1.51
CA VAL A 55 -3.77 10.07 -0.97
C VAL A 55 -3.92 11.57 -1.18
N SER A 56 -4.60 12.00 -2.24
CA SER A 56 -4.70 13.42 -2.60
C SER A 56 -5.70 14.22 -1.75
N THR A 57 -6.55 13.55 -0.96
CA THR A 57 -7.58 14.21 -0.16
C THR A 57 -7.56 13.78 1.30
N ILE A 58 -8.03 14.68 2.18
CA ILE A 58 -8.33 14.33 3.57
C ILE A 58 -9.77 13.87 3.63
N PRO A 59 -10.06 12.67 4.19
CA PRO A 59 -11.44 12.22 4.35
C PRO A 59 -12.27 13.20 5.18
N ALA A 60 -13.54 13.43 4.79
CA ALA A 60 -14.42 14.39 5.46
C ALA A 60 -14.47 14.20 7.00
N ARG A 61 -14.49 12.94 7.47
CA ARG A 61 -14.49 12.62 8.90
C ARG A 61 -13.22 13.05 9.67
N LEU A 62 -12.17 13.44 8.98
CA LEU A 62 -10.90 13.88 9.56
C LEU A 62 -10.61 15.35 9.27
N SER A 63 -11.39 16.04 8.43
CA SER A 63 -11.13 17.40 7.96
C SER A 63 -11.06 18.44 9.09
N ASP A 64 -11.75 18.21 10.20
CA ASP A 64 -11.72 19.12 11.37
C ASP A 64 -10.37 19.12 12.11
N ARG A 65 -9.61 18.02 11.98
CA ARG A 65 -8.36 17.83 12.72
C ARG A 65 -7.13 17.66 11.83
N TRP A 66 -7.32 17.38 10.55
CA TRP A 66 -6.25 17.11 9.59
C TRP A 66 -6.35 18.02 8.38
N THR A 67 -5.24 18.64 8.03
CA THR A 67 -5.02 19.33 6.77
C THR A 67 -3.95 18.58 5.97
N ALA A 68 -3.81 18.88 4.69
CA ALA A 68 -2.74 18.33 3.86
C ALA A 68 -1.35 18.70 4.42
N GLU A 69 -1.22 19.93 4.94
CA GLU A 69 0.02 20.41 5.57
C GLU A 69 0.36 19.59 6.82
N ARG A 70 -0.58 19.52 7.78
CA ARG A 70 -0.38 18.71 9.00
C ARG A 70 -0.03 17.26 8.68
N ARG A 71 -0.66 16.67 7.65
CA ARG A 71 -0.33 15.30 7.23
C ARG A 71 1.10 15.21 6.71
N ARG A 72 1.52 16.18 5.89
CA ARG A 72 2.90 16.24 5.39
C ARG A 72 3.90 16.35 6.54
N ASP A 73 3.67 17.26 7.49
CA ASP A 73 4.56 17.47 8.63
C ASP A 73 4.68 16.20 9.50
N ALA A 74 3.56 15.51 9.72
CA ALA A 74 3.57 14.23 10.42
C ALA A 74 4.38 13.16 9.66
N VAL A 75 4.27 13.09 8.33
CA VAL A 75 5.07 12.16 7.51
C VAL A 75 6.55 12.52 7.58
N VAL A 76 6.92 13.78 7.45
CA VAL A 76 8.32 14.23 7.55
C VAL A 76 8.91 13.87 8.90
N GLY A 77 8.18 14.11 10.01
CA GLY A 77 8.63 13.71 11.34
C GLY A 77 8.85 12.20 11.47
N LEU A 78 7.99 11.37 10.88
CA LEU A 78 8.15 9.91 10.88
C LEU A 78 9.36 9.44 10.07
N LEU A 79 9.78 10.16 9.03
CA LEU A 79 10.97 9.79 8.26
C LEU A 79 12.25 9.79 9.11
N ASP A 80 12.33 10.68 10.10
CA ASP A 80 13.48 10.75 11.02
C ASP A 80 13.44 9.65 12.10
N GLU A 81 12.25 9.14 12.43
CA GLU A 81 12.06 8.15 13.50
C GLU A 81 12.12 6.69 12.99
N LEU A 82 11.75 6.46 11.75
CA LEU A 82 11.64 5.11 11.19
C LEU A 82 12.97 4.61 10.62
N PRO A 83 13.33 3.32 10.79
CA PRO A 83 14.57 2.75 10.28
C PRO A 83 14.49 2.49 8.75
N LEU A 84 14.22 3.53 7.97
CA LEU A 84 13.95 3.44 6.52
C LEU A 84 15.15 2.92 5.73
N ALA A 85 16.37 3.09 6.24
CA ALA A 85 17.58 2.56 5.60
C ALA A 85 17.53 1.03 5.43
N ALA A 86 16.82 0.33 6.30
CA ALA A 86 16.65 -1.12 6.19
C ALA A 86 15.79 -1.53 4.98
N LEU A 87 15.00 -0.61 4.41
CA LEU A 87 14.17 -0.85 3.23
C LEU A 87 14.91 -0.57 1.92
N ALA A 88 15.99 0.22 1.95
CA ALA A 88 16.80 0.58 0.78
C ALA A 88 17.75 -0.56 0.42
N THR A 89 17.21 -1.64 -0.14
CA THR A 89 17.94 -2.90 -0.34
C THR A 89 18.82 -2.91 -1.59
N HIS A 90 18.47 -2.17 -2.63
CA HIS A 90 19.17 -2.19 -3.91
C HIS A 90 19.35 -0.78 -4.48
N THR A 91 20.54 -0.50 -5.01
CA THR A 91 20.83 0.73 -5.76
C THR A 91 21.35 0.38 -7.14
N PHE A 92 20.79 0.99 -8.16
CA PHE A 92 21.21 0.85 -9.55
C PHE A 92 21.75 2.19 -10.06
N PRO A 93 22.79 2.21 -10.89
CA PRO A 93 23.20 3.43 -11.58
C PRO A 93 22.05 3.99 -12.43
N PHE A 94 21.93 5.30 -12.51
CA PHE A 94 20.86 5.93 -13.27
C PHE A 94 20.86 5.56 -14.75
N ASP A 95 22.03 5.45 -15.36
CA ASP A 95 22.22 5.05 -16.76
C ASP A 95 21.80 3.57 -17.01
N ARG A 96 21.66 2.78 -15.95
CA ARG A 96 21.18 1.40 -15.97
C ARG A 96 19.78 1.25 -15.35
N ALA A 97 18.96 2.29 -15.39
CA ALA A 97 17.60 2.26 -14.84
C ALA A 97 16.75 1.11 -15.40
N ALA A 98 16.97 0.70 -16.65
CA ALA A 98 16.29 -0.45 -17.25
C ALA A 98 16.52 -1.75 -16.47
N ASP A 99 17.70 -1.95 -15.88
CA ASP A 99 18.01 -3.13 -15.07
C ASP A 99 17.22 -3.14 -13.76
N ALA A 100 16.99 -1.96 -13.15
CA ALA A 100 16.16 -1.84 -11.97
C ALA A 100 14.71 -2.28 -12.26
N TYR A 101 14.14 -1.83 -13.38
CA TYR A 101 12.79 -2.24 -13.79
C TYR A 101 12.72 -3.74 -14.11
N ALA A 102 13.74 -4.28 -14.79
CA ALA A 102 13.80 -5.71 -15.09
C ALA A 102 13.89 -6.55 -13.79
N ALA A 103 14.66 -6.11 -12.80
CA ALA A 103 14.78 -6.79 -11.50
C ALA A 103 13.45 -6.77 -10.71
N ILE A 104 12.71 -5.64 -10.74
CA ILE A 104 11.40 -5.51 -10.13
C ILE A 104 10.39 -6.43 -10.82
N ASP A 105 10.37 -6.44 -12.15
CA ASP A 105 9.42 -7.27 -12.94
C ASP A 105 9.70 -8.76 -12.77
N ALA A 106 10.96 -9.15 -12.65
CA ALA A 106 11.37 -10.52 -12.36
C ALA A 106 11.11 -10.96 -10.92
N GLY A 107 10.72 -10.04 -10.01
CA GLY A 107 10.52 -10.34 -8.59
C GLY A 107 11.80 -10.76 -7.90
N LEU A 108 12.92 -10.03 -8.13
CA LEU A 108 14.22 -10.34 -7.55
C LEU A 108 14.12 -10.54 -6.04
N ASP A 109 14.58 -11.70 -5.57
CA ASP A 109 14.53 -12.04 -4.15
C ASP A 109 15.31 -11.03 -3.30
N GLY A 110 14.73 -10.63 -2.17
CA GLY A 110 15.30 -9.63 -1.28
C GLY A 110 15.20 -8.17 -1.77
N LEU A 111 14.64 -7.91 -2.96
CA LEU A 111 14.40 -6.55 -3.44
C LEU A 111 13.13 -5.99 -2.81
N ILE A 112 13.29 -5.10 -1.82
CA ILE A 112 12.20 -4.36 -1.19
C ILE A 112 12.05 -2.99 -1.83
N HIS A 113 13.16 -2.28 -2.03
CA HIS A 113 13.19 -0.95 -2.64
C HIS A 113 14.41 -0.83 -3.56
N ALA A 114 14.17 -0.35 -4.78
CA ALA A 114 15.19 -0.03 -5.76
C ALA A 114 15.37 1.49 -5.84
N ALA A 115 16.57 1.97 -5.57
CA ALA A 115 16.96 3.36 -5.77
C ALA A 115 17.79 3.52 -7.06
N LEU A 116 17.70 4.68 -7.69
CA LEU A 116 18.60 5.07 -8.79
C LEU A 116 19.64 6.07 -8.24
N GLY A 117 20.91 5.71 -8.31
CA GLY A 117 22.02 6.56 -7.91
C GLY A 117 22.46 7.46 -9.07
N TYR A 118 22.68 8.73 -8.77
CA TYR A 118 23.25 9.72 -9.68
C TYR A 118 24.69 9.97 -9.21
N GLU A 119 25.67 9.55 -9.99
CA GLU A 119 27.08 9.85 -9.76
C GLU A 119 27.59 10.86 -10.79
#